data_dadc43433d317e8a0dbe6eba3c629c0f
#
_entry.id   dadc43433d317e8a0dbe6eba3c629c0f
#
_cell.length_a   1.000
_cell.length_b   1.000
_cell.length_c   1.000
_cell.angle_alpha   90.00
_cell.angle_beta   90.00
_cell.angle_gamma   90.00
#
_symmetry.space_group_name_H-M   'P 1'
#
loop_
_entity.id
_entity.type
_entity.pdbx_description
1 polymer ?
#
loop_
_entity_poly.entity_id
_entity_poly.type
_entity_poly.pdbx_seq_one_letter_code
_entity_poly.pdbx_strand_id
1 'polypeptide(L)'
;MNHHHLSLTYPDELIGADAYILDKVPSLDVARRFMETQARYESTANLHGVSAQSNPSGGNFYRGLYNIAIKSLGAAMKKSEETVLEGILEYSERLNNRKGYWFMDTPGNDIESVTGQVAAGCTIVMFSTGNGSITNHPFVPISFPL
;
A
#
# COMPACT_ATOMS: atom_id res chain seq x y z
N MET A 1 -16.26 19.30 13.28
CA MET A 1 -15.76 18.97 11.91
C MET A 1 -15.34 17.52 11.93
N ASN A 2 -16.02 16.65 11.20
CA ASN A 2 -15.63 15.25 11.11
C ASN A 2 -14.41 15.17 10.18
N HIS A 3 -13.24 15.06 10.73
CA HIS A 3 -12.03 14.76 9.96
C HIS A 3 -12.15 13.34 9.44
N HIS A 4 -12.34 13.21 8.14
CA HIS A 4 -12.36 11.90 7.48
C HIS A 4 -10.90 11.51 7.19
N HIS A 5 -10.35 10.67 8.04
CA HIS A 5 -9.06 10.05 7.77
C HIS A 5 -9.27 8.96 6.72
N LEU A 6 -8.58 9.12 5.61
CA LEU A 6 -8.44 8.13 4.58
C LEU A 6 -7.00 7.65 4.59
N SER A 7 -6.81 6.36 4.63
CA SER A 7 -5.49 5.75 4.47
C SER A 7 -5.50 4.86 3.24
N LEU A 8 -4.51 4.99 2.41
CA LEU A 8 -4.28 4.13 1.25
C LEU A 8 -2.95 3.40 1.38
N THR A 9 -2.90 2.16 0.93
CA THR A 9 -1.68 1.39 0.70
C THR A 9 -1.73 0.76 -0.69
N TYR A 10 -0.65 0.11 -1.10
CA TYR A 10 -0.53 -0.50 -2.42
C TYR A 10 0.11 -1.92 -2.34
N PRO A 11 0.00 -2.73 -3.40
CA PRO A 11 0.34 -4.16 -3.36
C PRO A 11 1.72 -4.49 -2.82
N ASP A 12 2.75 -3.79 -3.27
CA ASP A 12 4.13 -3.99 -2.87
C ASP A 12 4.36 -3.88 -1.35
N GLU A 13 3.50 -3.16 -0.65
CA GLU A 13 3.58 -3.00 0.80
C GLU A 13 2.91 -4.11 1.60
N LEU A 14 2.10 -4.97 0.99
CA LEU A 14 1.29 -5.95 1.71
C LEU A 14 1.54 -7.40 1.30
N ILE A 15 2.37 -7.68 0.31
CA ILE A 15 2.70 -9.04 -0.13
C ILE A 15 3.34 -9.83 1.02
N GLY A 16 2.74 -10.97 1.35
CA GLY A 16 3.18 -11.81 2.47
C GLY A 16 2.70 -11.37 3.86
N ALA A 17 1.87 -10.31 3.93
CA ALA A 17 1.12 -9.91 5.13
C ALA A 17 -0.36 -10.32 5.07
N ASP A 18 -0.71 -11.20 4.16
CA ASP A 18 -2.10 -11.56 3.81
C ASP A 18 -2.91 -11.98 5.03
N ALA A 19 -2.39 -12.87 5.85
CA ALA A 19 -3.10 -13.35 7.04
C ALA A 19 -3.46 -12.20 8.01
N TYR A 20 -2.54 -11.25 8.20
CA TYR A 20 -2.76 -10.08 9.06
C TYR A 20 -3.85 -9.16 8.50
N ILE A 21 -3.89 -8.98 7.19
CA ILE A 21 -4.90 -8.13 6.53
C ILE A 21 -6.26 -8.84 6.49
N LEU A 22 -6.29 -10.13 6.16
CA LEU A 22 -7.52 -10.92 6.05
C LEU A 22 -8.27 -11.04 7.38
N ASP A 23 -7.56 -11.00 8.50
CA ASP A 23 -8.17 -10.93 9.85
C ASP A 23 -8.92 -9.60 10.09
N LYS A 24 -8.70 -8.59 9.26
CA LYS A 24 -9.17 -7.20 9.42
C LYS A 24 -10.02 -6.70 8.27
N VAL A 25 -10.72 -7.59 7.58
CA VAL A 25 -11.65 -7.24 6.50
C VAL A 25 -13.10 -7.42 6.94
N PRO A 26 -14.03 -6.54 6.47
CA PRO A 26 -15.42 -6.56 6.92
C PRO A 26 -16.25 -7.67 6.24
N SER A 27 -15.76 -8.27 5.15
CA SER A 27 -16.52 -9.25 4.37
C SER A 27 -15.63 -10.15 3.53
N LEU A 28 -16.20 -11.30 3.14
CA LEU A 28 -15.56 -12.23 2.22
C LEU A 28 -15.31 -11.62 0.83
N ASP A 29 -16.15 -10.69 0.39
CA ASP A 29 -15.97 -10.01 -0.89
C ASP A 29 -14.72 -9.13 -0.89
N VAL A 30 -14.50 -8.36 0.17
CA VAL A 30 -13.27 -7.56 0.33
C VAL A 30 -12.05 -8.46 0.43
N ALA A 31 -12.14 -9.57 1.17
CA ALA A 31 -11.06 -10.55 1.25
C ALA A 31 -10.69 -11.11 -0.13
N ARG A 32 -11.68 -11.53 -0.90
CA ARG A 32 -11.49 -12.06 -2.25
C ARG A 32 -10.84 -11.04 -3.18
N ARG A 33 -11.36 -9.81 -3.21
CA ARG A 33 -10.82 -8.73 -4.04
C ARG A 33 -9.38 -8.37 -3.65
N PHE A 34 -9.07 -8.38 -2.36
CA PHE A 34 -7.71 -8.18 -1.88
C PHE A 34 -6.75 -9.24 -2.44
N MET A 35 -7.10 -10.51 -2.31
CA MET A 35 -6.28 -11.62 -2.82
C MET A 35 -6.15 -11.60 -4.35
N GLU A 36 -7.23 -11.29 -5.08
CA GLU A 36 -7.19 -11.13 -6.53
C GLU A 36 -6.24 -10.00 -6.97
N THR A 37 -6.22 -8.89 -6.25
CA THR A 37 -5.32 -7.77 -6.53
C THR A 37 -3.86 -8.14 -6.27
N GLN A 38 -3.57 -8.82 -5.16
CA GLN A 38 -2.23 -9.33 -4.88
C GLN A 38 -1.74 -10.31 -5.95
N ALA A 39 -2.59 -11.27 -6.35
CA ALA A 39 -2.27 -12.22 -7.40
C ALA A 39 -2.03 -11.53 -8.76
N ARG A 40 -2.79 -10.49 -9.08
CA ARG A 40 -2.61 -9.69 -10.30
C ARG A 40 -1.24 -8.98 -10.29
N TYR A 41 -0.87 -8.38 -9.17
CA TYR A 41 0.44 -7.75 -9.01
C TYR A 41 1.59 -8.75 -9.20
N GLU A 42 1.54 -9.89 -8.52
CA GLU A 42 2.54 -10.95 -8.65
C GLU A 42 2.63 -11.50 -10.08
N SER A 43 1.49 -11.71 -10.73
CA SER A 43 1.42 -12.14 -12.12
C SER A 43 2.10 -11.13 -13.04
N THR A 44 1.86 -9.84 -12.84
CA THR A 44 2.48 -8.77 -13.62
C THR A 44 3.99 -8.75 -13.42
N ALA A 45 4.47 -8.87 -12.19
CA ALA A 45 5.89 -8.95 -11.91
C ALA A 45 6.55 -10.15 -12.63
N ASN A 46 5.91 -11.31 -12.58
CA ASN A 46 6.40 -12.53 -13.23
C ASN A 46 6.47 -12.40 -14.77
N LEU A 47 5.55 -11.66 -15.40
CA LEU A 47 5.62 -11.38 -16.84
C LEU A 47 6.89 -10.60 -17.23
N HIS A 48 7.43 -9.81 -16.33
CA HIS A 48 8.68 -9.08 -16.52
C HIS A 48 9.92 -9.87 -16.09
N GLY A 49 9.79 -11.15 -15.77
CA GLY A 49 10.90 -12.03 -15.36
C GLY A 49 11.43 -11.73 -13.96
N VAL A 50 10.66 -11.00 -13.14
CA VAL A 50 11.00 -10.68 -11.75
C VAL A 50 9.91 -11.23 -10.82
N SER A 51 10.25 -11.38 -9.55
CA SER A 51 9.33 -11.85 -8.52
C SER A 51 9.09 -10.74 -7.50
N ALA A 52 7.88 -10.67 -6.96
CA ALA A 52 7.59 -9.86 -5.78
C ALA A 52 8.53 -10.17 -4.60
N GLN A 53 9.04 -11.40 -4.54
CA GLN A 53 10.05 -11.86 -3.57
C GLN A 53 11.43 -11.21 -3.77
N SER A 54 11.69 -10.54 -4.90
CA SER A 54 12.92 -9.76 -5.12
C SER A 54 12.99 -8.48 -4.29
N ASN A 55 11.90 -8.05 -3.70
CA ASN A 55 11.84 -7.00 -2.68
C ASN A 55 12.13 -7.64 -1.29
N PRO A 56 12.79 -6.97 -0.36
CA PRO A 56 13.30 -5.60 -0.37
C PRO A 56 14.62 -5.43 -1.13
N SER A 57 14.97 -4.16 -1.40
CA SER A 57 16.25 -3.79 -2.01
C SER A 57 17.46 -4.22 -1.17
N GLY A 58 18.63 -4.39 -1.81
CA GLY A 58 19.84 -4.84 -1.15
C GLY A 58 20.23 -4.03 0.09
N GLY A 59 20.02 -2.70 0.09
CA GLY A 59 20.28 -1.85 1.25
C GLY A 59 19.38 -2.15 2.45
N ASN A 60 18.11 -2.45 2.21
CA ASN A 60 17.16 -2.86 3.25
C ASN A 60 17.47 -4.28 3.75
N PHE A 61 17.81 -5.18 2.83
CA PHE A 61 18.25 -6.54 3.14
C PHE A 61 19.46 -6.54 4.09
N TYR A 62 20.48 -5.76 3.74
CA TYR A 62 21.69 -5.62 4.56
C TYR A 62 21.39 -5.08 5.98
N ARG A 63 20.34 -4.28 6.14
CA ARG A 63 19.91 -3.71 7.43
C ARG A 63 18.89 -4.57 8.21
N GLY A 64 18.67 -5.79 7.78
CA GLY A 64 17.84 -6.76 8.52
C GLY A 64 16.45 -7.01 7.98
N LEU A 65 16.04 -6.36 6.89
CA LEU A 65 14.81 -6.72 6.18
C LEU A 65 15.09 -7.86 5.20
N TYR A 66 15.05 -9.08 5.69
CA TYR A 66 15.54 -10.26 4.95
C TYR A 66 14.56 -10.81 3.91
N ASN A 67 13.30 -10.41 3.95
CA ASN A 67 12.31 -10.85 2.96
C ASN A 67 11.13 -9.89 2.87
N ILE A 68 10.31 -10.08 1.83
CA ILE A 68 9.13 -9.23 1.59
C ILE A 68 8.09 -9.31 2.71
N ALA A 69 7.88 -10.48 3.30
CA ALA A 69 6.88 -10.67 4.35
C ALA A 69 7.19 -9.83 5.59
N ILE A 70 8.45 -9.74 6.01
CA ILE A 70 8.88 -8.89 7.14
C ILE A 70 8.63 -7.41 6.79
N LYS A 71 9.00 -6.98 5.59
CA LYS A 71 8.74 -5.61 5.12
C LYS A 71 7.25 -5.30 5.13
N SER A 72 6.45 -6.16 4.54
CA SER A 72 5.02 -5.98 4.38
C SER A 72 4.25 -6.03 5.69
N LEU A 73 4.64 -6.93 6.59
CA LEU A 73 4.06 -6.97 7.94
C LEU A 73 4.33 -5.65 8.69
N GLY A 74 5.56 -5.14 8.62
CA GLY A 74 5.91 -3.84 9.19
C GLY A 74 5.10 -2.69 8.57
N ALA A 75 4.85 -2.72 7.27
CA ALA A 75 4.01 -1.73 6.61
C ALA A 75 2.53 -1.84 7.03
N ALA A 76 1.98 -3.04 7.10
CA ALA A 76 0.61 -3.29 7.57
C ALA A 76 0.40 -2.82 9.00
N MET A 77 1.39 -3.02 9.87
CA MET A 77 1.35 -2.64 11.29
C MET A 77 1.58 -1.14 11.55
N LYS A 78 1.84 -0.31 10.53
CA LYS A 78 1.87 1.16 10.67
C LYS A 78 0.51 1.75 11.04
N LYS A 79 -0.54 0.98 10.92
CA LYS A 79 -1.90 1.36 11.26
C LYS A 79 -2.30 0.79 12.62
N SER A 80 -3.28 1.41 13.28
CA SER A 80 -3.85 0.88 14.52
C SER A 80 -4.30 -0.57 14.32
N GLU A 81 -4.17 -1.40 15.35
CA GLU A 81 -4.64 -2.79 15.34
C GLU A 81 -6.15 -2.91 15.07
N GLU A 82 -6.91 -1.89 15.42
CA GLU A 82 -8.35 -1.83 15.20
C GLU A 82 -8.74 -1.39 13.78
N THR A 83 -7.76 -1.02 12.94
CA THR A 83 -8.03 -0.51 11.59
C THR A 83 -8.49 -1.65 10.68
N VAL A 84 -9.72 -1.50 10.17
CA VAL A 84 -10.34 -2.43 9.22
C VAL A 84 -10.05 -1.98 7.79
N LEU A 85 -9.71 -2.90 6.91
CA LEU A 85 -9.60 -2.66 5.49
C LEU A 85 -11.00 -2.62 4.85
N GLU A 86 -11.53 -1.43 4.62
CA GLU A 86 -12.92 -1.21 4.16
C GLU A 86 -13.15 -1.68 2.72
N GLY A 87 -12.14 -1.68 1.89
CA GLY A 87 -12.27 -2.15 0.51
C GLY A 87 -11.05 -1.91 -0.36
N ILE A 88 -11.21 -2.29 -1.61
CA ILE A 88 -10.19 -2.27 -2.65
C ILE A 88 -10.59 -1.26 -3.72
N LEU A 89 -9.62 -0.51 -4.22
CA LEU A 89 -9.75 0.46 -5.30
C LEU A 89 -8.91 0.03 -6.50
N GLU A 90 -9.42 0.23 -7.68
CA GLU A 90 -8.60 0.21 -8.89
C GLU A 90 -7.68 1.45 -8.93
N TYR A 91 -6.65 1.41 -9.76
CA TYR A 91 -5.70 2.53 -9.89
C TYR A 91 -6.42 3.84 -10.18
N SER A 92 -6.14 4.86 -9.38
CA SER A 92 -6.75 6.19 -9.45
C SER A 92 -8.29 6.24 -9.30
N GLU A 93 -8.92 5.15 -8.89
CA GLU A 93 -10.38 5.15 -8.61
C GLU A 93 -10.69 6.15 -7.51
N ARG A 94 -11.65 7.03 -7.78
CA ARG A 94 -12.04 8.07 -6.83
C ARG A 94 -12.74 7.49 -5.61
N LEU A 95 -12.29 7.94 -4.45
CA LEU A 95 -12.90 7.58 -3.16
C LEU A 95 -14.29 8.17 -2.96
N ASN A 96 -14.58 9.28 -3.63
CA ASN A 96 -15.82 10.02 -3.44
C ASN A 96 -16.04 10.32 -1.94
N ASN A 97 -17.15 9.88 -1.37
CA ASN A 97 -17.46 10.08 0.07
C ASN A 97 -17.11 8.87 0.95
N ARG A 98 -16.31 7.93 0.46
CA ARG A 98 -15.86 6.77 1.23
C ARG A 98 -14.92 7.20 2.36
N LYS A 99 -14.91 6.46 3.45
CA LYS A 99 -14.10 6.72 4.65
C LYS A 99 -13.33 5.47 5.03
N GLY A 100 -12.37 5.62 5.93
CA GLY A 100 -11.63 4.51 6.50
C GLY A 100 -10.36 4.18 5.74
N TYR A 101 -9.92 2.95 5.87
CA TYR A 101 -8.71 2.43 5.25
C TYR A 101 -9.05 1.67 3.98
N TRP A 102 -8.40 2.02 2.89
CA TRP A 102 -8.59 1.44 1.57
C TRP A 102 -7.25 0.98 1.00
N PHE A 103 -7.29 -0.08 0.24
CA PHE A 103 -6.16 -0.58 -0.52
C PHE A 103 -6.37 -0.24 -2.01
N MET A 104 -5.36 0.33 -2.65
CA MET A 104 -5.42 0.68 -4.07
C MET A 104 -4.45 -0.19 -4.86
N ASP A 105 -4.93 -0.78 -5.95
CA ASP A 105 -4.08 -1.47 -6.90
C ASP A 105 -3.23 -0.45 -7.66
N THR A 106 -1.95 -0.39 -7.32
CA THR A 106 -0.99 0.51 -7.97
C THR A 106 0.25 -0.25 -8.40
N PRO A 107 1.00 0.25 -9.40
CA PRO A 107 2.38 -0.19 -9.60
C PRO A 107 3.22 0.01 -8.33
N GLY A 108 4.21 -0.86 -8.12
CA GLY A 108 5.14 -0.80 -6.98
C GLY A 108 6.21 0.28 -7.11
N ASN A 109 5.86 1.44 -7.64
CA ASN A 109 6.71 2.59 -7.86
C ASN A 109 6.17 3.79 -7.09
N ASP A 110 7.01 4.46 -6.32
CA ASP A 110 6.62 5.55 -5.43
C ASP A 110 5.84 6.66 -6.15
N ILE A 111 6.36 7.13 -7.29
CA ILE A 111 5.77 8.26 -8.03
C ILE A 111 4.40 7.88 -8.59
N GLU A 112 4.28 6.71 -9.19
CA GLU A 112 3.03 6.23 -9.78
C GLU A 112 2.00 5.93 -8.69
N SER A 113 2.43 5.30 -7.59
CA SER A 113 1.56 5.01 -6.46
C SER A 113 1.01 6.29 -5.83
N VAL A 114 1.87 7.27 -5.54
CA VAL A 114 1.47 8.58 -5.00
C VAL A 114 0.53 9.31 -5.97
N THR A 115 0.81 9.28 -7.27
CA THR A 115 -0.04 9.90 -8.29
C THR A 115 -1.43 9.27 -8.31
N GLY A 116 -1.53 7.94 -8.24
CA GLY A 116 -2.81 7.23 -8.14
C GLY A 116 -3.60 7.62 -6.90
N GLN A 117 -2.93 7.70 -5.75
CA GLN A 117 -3.56 8.10 -4.48
C GLN A 117 -4.08 9.55 -4.52
N VAL A 118 -3.31 10.47 -5.10
CA VAL A 118 -3.74 11.86 -5.29
C VAL A 118 -4.93 11.95 -6.25
N ALA A 119 -4.91 11.20 -7.35
CA ALA A 119 -6.04 11.13 -8.29
C ALA A 119 -7.31 10.55 -7.62
N ALA A 120 -7.15 9.64 -6.66
CA ALA A 120 -8.25 9.12 -5.85
C ALA A 120 -8.85 10.16 -4.89
N GLY A 121 -8.13 11.22 -4.58
CA GLY A 121 -8.58 12.32 -3.74
C GLY A 121 -7.78 12.56 -2.46
N CYS A 122 -6.60 11.94 -2.31
CA CYS A 122 -5.70 12.23 -1.20
C CYS A 122 -5.20 13.68 -1.28
N THR A 123 -5.30 14.39 -0.17
CA THR A 123 -4.89 15.80 -0.07
C THR A 123 -3.58 15.98 0.70
N ILE A 124 -3.08 14.94 1.31
CA ILE A 124 -1.77 14.84 1.95
C ILE A 124 -1.27 13.41 1.82
N VAL A 125 0.01 13.23 1.61
CA VAL A 125 0.66 11.92 1.62
C VAL A 125 1.69 11.88 2.74
N MET A 126 1.59 10.88 3.60
CA MET A 126 2.61 10.57 4.60
C MET A 126 3.43 9.39 4.11
N PHE A 127 4.68 9.65 3.76
CA PHE A 127 5.58 8.67 3.18
C PHE A 127 6.64 8.25 4.20
N SER A 128 6.54 7.02 4.67
CA SER A 128 7.48 6.44 5.63
C SER A 128 8.53 5.62 4.88
N THR A 129 9.80 5.94 5.05
CA THR A 129 10.91 5.27 4.36
C THR A 129 12.11 5.12 5.29
N GLY A 130 12.83 3.98 5.17
CA GLY A 130 14.05 3.73 5.93
C GLY A 130 15.32 4.30 5.31
N ASN A 131 15.32 4.52 3.99
CA ASN A 131 16.49 5.00 3.24
C ASN A 131 16.36 6.44 2.74
N GLY A 132 15.22 7.08 2.98
CA GLY A 132 14.85 8.34 2.35
C GLY A 132 14.24 8.13 0.96
N SER A 133 13.52 9.14 0.49
CA SER A 133 12.96 9.20 -0.86
C SER A 133 13.02 10.63 -1.37
N ILE A 134 13.17 10.77 -2.68
CA ILE A 134 13.06 12.05 -3.39
C ILE A 134 11.64 12.27 -3.94
N THR A 135 10.74 11.34 -3.65
CA THR A 135 9.36 11.40 -4.14
C THR A 135 8.69 12.69 -3.70
N ASN A 136 8.13 13.41 -4.64
CA ASN A 136 7.37 14.62 -4.41
C ASN A 136 6.19 14.68 -5.38
N HIS A 137 5.21 15.54 -5.09
CA HIS A 137 4.04 15.71 -5.95
C HIS A 137 3.71 17.20 -6.12
N PRO A 138 3.43 17.68 -7.35
CA PRO A 138 3.26 19.13 -7.61
C PRO A 138 2.00 19.72 -6.98
N PHE A 139 0.99 18.91 -6.65
CA PHE A 139 -0.31 19.39 -6.16
C PHE A 139 -0.61 19.04 -4.71
N VAL A 140 0.13 18.12 -4.12
CA VAL A 140 -0.16 17.59 -2.78
C VAL A 140 1.13 17.53 -1.96
N PRO A 141 1.13 18.02 -0.72
CA PRO A 141 2.30 17.91 0.15
C PRO A 141 2.58 16.45 0.50
N ILE A 142 3.86 16.08 0.41
CA ILE A 142 4.36 14.80 0.91
C ILE A 142 5.15 15.07 2.18
N SER A 143 4.73 14.45 3.26
CA SER A 143 5.42 14.52 4.55
C SER A 143 6.19 13.23 4.80
N PHE A 144 7.42 13.38 5.24
CA PHE A 144 8.27 12.26 5.66
C PHE A 144 8.33 12.26 7.20
N PRO A 145 7.47 11.51 7.88
CA PRO A 145 7.58 11.36 9.32
C PRO A 145 8.89 10.65 9.66
N LEU A 146 9.64 11.23 10.60
CA LEU A 146 10.87 10.66 11.16
C LEU A 146 10.55 9.55 12.14
#